data_beded56d3c54820ea584363daf690361
#
_entry.id   beded56d3c54820ea584363daf690361
#
_cell.length_a   1.000
_cell.length_b   1.000
_cell.length_c   1.000
_cell.angle_alpha   90.00
_cell.angle_beta   90.00
_cell.angle_gamma   90.00
#
_symmetry.space_group_name_H-M   'P 1'
#
loop_
_entity.id
_entity.type
_entity.pdbx_description
1 polymer ?
#
loop_
_entity_poly.entity_id
_entity_poly.type
_entity_poly.pdbx_seq_one_letter_code
_entity_poly.pdbx_strand_id
1 'polypeptide(L)'
;MKRVIAVSDSHGRVERLRDVLFAVLGMAHTDVAVFLGDGCRDWDDIYMDVARAFPGLHLYCVKGNNDSYVSYSDLIQFKVGAANFIACHGHRHGVKMNLDRLEIEAVSAEAQVALYGHTHIASITNYFNCLFVNPGSIAGWGSFAPVAAEILVDDKGQVSARHITADEVGL
;
A
#
# COMPACT_ATOMS: atom_id res chain seq x y z
N MET A 1 -12.51 6.03 -13.75
CA MET A 1 -11.90 4.97 -12.90
C MET A 1 -10.58 5.47 -12.35
N LYS A 2 -10.33 5.32 -11.04
CA LYS A 2 -9.08 5.72 -10.34
C LYS A 2 -8.30 4.49 -9.92
N ARG A 3 -6.96 4.57 -9.94
CA ARG A 3 -6.06 3.46 -9.63
C ARG A 3 -5.15 3.84 -8.47
N VAL A 4 -5.08 2.96 -7.46
CA VAL A 4 -4.20 3.07 -6.29
C VAL A 4 -3.27 1.86 -6.27
N ILE A 5 -1.98 2.08 -6.03
CA ILE A 5 -0.99 1.03 -5.82
C ILE A 5 -0.51 1.10 -4.37
N ALA A 6 -0.54 -0.03 -3.68
CA ALA A 6 0.01 -0.20 -2.35
C ALA A 6 1.19 -1.16 -2.36
N VAL A 7 2.27 -0.80 -1.67
CA VAL A 7 3.46 -1.62 -1.43
C VAL A 7 3.89 -1.50 0.03
N SER A 8 4.64 -2.47 0.56
CA SER A 8 5.01 -2.51 1.97
C SER A 8 6.30 -3.31 2.21
N ASP A 9 6.93 -3.07 3.36
CA ASP A 9 7.91 -3.97 3.97
C ASP A 9 9.11 -4.26 3.04
N SER A 10 9.84 -3.21 2.66
CA SER A 10 11.05 -3.32 1.81
C SER A 10 12.30 -3.73 2.59
N HIS A 11 12.38 -3.36 3.89
CA HIS A 11 13.45 -3.80 4.80
C HIS A 11 14.87 -3.65 4.24
N GLY A 12 15.22 -2.48 3.71
CA GLY A 12 16.54 -2.18 3.17
C GLY A 12 16.75 -2.65 1.72
N ARG A 13 15.69 -3.11 1.03
CA ARG A 13 15.78 -3.55 -0.37
C ARG A 13 15.37 -2.44 -1.33
N VAL A 14 16.08 -1.33 -1.29
CA VAL A 14 15.78 -0.11 -2.04
C VAL A 14 15.67 -0.37 -3.55
N GLU A 15 16.62 -1.13 -4.13
CA GLU A 15 16.61 -1.44 -5.57
C GLU A 15 15.36 -2.26 -5.96
N ARG A 16 15.02 -3.27 -5.15
CA ARG A 16 13.82 -4.07 -5.40
C ARG A 16 12.53 -3.23 -5.27
N LEU A 17 12.47 -2.33 -4.28
CA LEU A 17 11.33 -1.39 -4.16
C LEU A 17 11.24 -0.49 -5.39
N ARG A 18 12.38 0.02 -5.89
CA ARG A 18 12.46 0.80 -7.12
C ARG A 18 11.94 0.00 -8.32
N ASP A 19 12.49 -1.18 -8.56
CA ASP A 19 12.16 -2.02 -9.70
C ASP A 19 10.66 -2.37 -9.71
N VAL A 20 10.11 -2.80 -8.56
CA VAL A 20 8.68 -3.10 -8.42
C VAL A 20 7.82 -1.87 -8.72
N LEU A 21 8.13 -0.73 -8.11
CA LEU A 21 7.32 0.48 -8.32
C LEU A 21 7.37 0.95 -9.77
N PHE A 22 8.54 1.00 -10.39
CA PHE A 22 8.65 1.42 -11.79
C PHE A 22 7.92 0.47 -12.73
N ALA A 23 8.03 -0.84 -12.50
CA ALA A 23 7.32 -1.84 -13.30
C ALA A 23 5.80 -1.71 -13.12
N VAL A 24 5.30 -1.70 -11.87
CA VAL A 24 3.85 -1.63 -11.58
C VAL A 24 3.22 -0.31 -12.03
N LEU A 25 3.90 0.82 -11.80
CA LEU A 25 3.41 2.14 -12.21
C LEU A 25 3.46 2.31 -13.74
N GLY A 26 4.40 1.66 -14.40
CA GLY A 26 4.51 1.64 -15.87
C GLY A 26 3.41 0.85 -16.58
N MET A 27 2.69 -0.04 -15.88
CA MET A 27 1.63 -0.86 -16.47
C MET A 27 0.41 -0.04 -16.93
N ALA A 28 0.03 0.97 -16.15
CA ALA A 28 -1.13 1.83 -16.41
C ALA A 28 -1.04 3.12 -15.61
N HIS A 29 -1.81 4.13 -16.03
CA HIS A 29 -1.94 5.38 -15.27
C HIS A 29 -2.37 5.09 -13.82
N THR A 30 -1.66 5.67 -12.88
CA THR A 30 -1.89 5.52 -11.45
C THR A 30 -2.10 6.90 -10.81
N ASP A 31 -3.15 7.03 -10.02
CA ASP A 31 -3.48 8.28 -9.32
C ASP A 31 -2.75 8.40 -7.98
N VAL A 32 -2.58 7.28 -7.28
CA VAL A 32 -1.99 7.24 -5.93
C VAL A 32 -1.07 6.03 -5.77
N ALA A 33 0.10 6.22 -5.17
CA ALA A 33 0.93 5.13 -4.64
C ALA A 33 1.15 5.32 -3.14
N VAL A 34 1.01 4.22 -2.38
CA VAL A 34 1.12 4.22 -0.92
C VAL A 34 2.17 3.22 -0.49
N PHE A 35 3.15 3.68 0.28
CA PHE A 35 4.10 2.83 0.99
C PHE A 35 3.66 2.62 2.43
N LEU A 36 3.51 1.37 2.86
CA LEU A 36 2.90 1.01 4.14
C LEU A 36 3.90 0.74 5.27
N GLY A 37 5.13 1.25 5.13
CA GLY A 37 6.14 1.22 6.21
C GLY A 37 7.06 0.02 6.20
N ASP A 38 7.96 0.01 7.20
CA ASP A 38 9.10 -0.90 7.35
C ASP A 38 10.05 -0.84 6.14
N GLY A 39 10.59 0.37 5.95
CA GLY A 39 11.51 0.75 4.88
C GLY A 39 11.30 2.18 4.41
N CYS A 40 10.89 3.10 5.29
CA CYS A 40 10.68 4.51 4.91
C CYS A 40 11.95 5.17 4.37
N ARG A 41 13.15 4.72 4.76
CA ARG A 41 14.41 5.20 4.14
C ARG A 41 14.53 4.77 2.68
N ASP A 42 14.18 3.51 2.38
CA ASP A 42 14.18 3.01 1.00
C ASP A 42 13.20 3.83 0.15
N TRP A 43 12.04 4.18 0.73
CA TRP A 43 11.05 5.04 0.10
C TRP A 43 11.59 6.45 -0.15
N ASP A 44 12.24 7.08 0.83
CA ASP A 44 12.84 8.41 0.70
C ASP A 44 13.92 8.43 -0.39
N ASP A 45 14.74 7.38 -0.48
CA ASP A 45 15.82 7.25 -1.46
C ASP A 45 15.29 7.24 -2.92
N ILE A 46 14.09 6.69 -3.15
CA ILE A 46 13.51 6.61 -4.50
C ILE A 46 12.42 7.64 -4.77
N TYR A 47 11.94 8.36 -3.76
CA TYR A 47 10.79 9.27 -3.84
C TYR A 47 10.89 10.25 -5.01
N MET A 48 12.01 10.94 -5.14
CA MET A 48 12.21 11.95 -6.17
C MET A 48 12.29 11.35 -7.58
N ASP A 49 12.82 10.14 -7.72
CA ASP A 49 12.90 9.44 -9.00
C ASP A 49 11.49 9.02 -9.45
N VAL A 50 10.68 8.48 -8.54
CA VAL A 50 9.28 8.12 -8.82
C VAL A 50 8.45 9.36 -9.17
N ALA A 51 8.58 10.44 -8.38
CA ALA A 51 7.84 11.69 -8.62
C ALA A 51 8.17 12.33 -9.98
N ARG A 52 9.43 12.22 -10.42
CA ARG A 52 9.85 12.73 -11.74
C ARG A 52 9.38 11.84 -12.89
N ALA A 53 9.42 10.52 -12.70
CA ALA A 53 9.03 9.57 -13.75
C ALA A 53 7.50 9.52 -13.95
N PHE A 54 6.73 9.77 -12.90
CA PHE A 54 5.26 9.71 -12.92
C PHE A 54 4.63 11.03 -12.44
N PRO A 55 4.68 12.08 -13.26
CA PRO A 55 4.12 13.38 -12.90
C PRO A 55 2.60 13.29 -12.69
N GLY A 56 2.12 13.91 -11.60
CA GLY A 56 0.71 13.86 -11.21
C GLY A 56 0.32 12.68 -10.31
N LEU A 57 1.25 11.75 -10.04
CA LEU A 57 1.07 10.70 -9.05
C LEU A 57 1.13 11.27 -7.64
N HIS A 58 0.10 10.99 -6.81
CA HIS A 58 0.14 11.31 -5.39
C HIS A 58 0.87 10.20 -4.62
N LEU A 59 1.90 10.59 -3.86
CA LEU A 59 2.76 9.67 -3.11
C LEU A 59 2.49 9.80 -1.61
N TYR A 60 2.10 8.70 -0.96
CA TYR A 60 1.89 8.62 0.49
C TYR A 60 2.81 7.60 1.12
N CYS A 61 3.19 7.86 2.37
CA CYS A 61 3.97 6.95 3.19
C CYS A 61 3.46 6.97 4.63
N VAL A 62 3.40 5.82 5.26
CA VAL A 62 3.20 5.66 6.71
C VAL A 62 4.40 4.94 7.30
N LYS A 63 4.72 5.20 8.56
CA LYS A 63 5.85 4.55 9.21
C LYS A 63 5.47 3.19 9.79
N GLY A 64 6.40 2.24 9.67
CA GLY A 64 6.34 0.95 10.33
C GLY A 64 7.05 0.93 11.70
N ASN A 65 7.09 -0.25 12.32
CA ASN A 65 7.75 -0.42 13.61
C ASN A 65 9.29 -0.35 13.54
N ASN A 66 9.86 -0.55 12.35
CA ASN A 66 11.30 -0.42 12.11
C ASN A 66 11.72 0.97 11.62
N ASP A 67 10.78 1.92 11.49
CA ASP A 67 11.00 3.27 10.96
C ASP A 67 11.07 4.34 12.06
N SER A 68 11.73 4.06 13.18
CA SER A 68 11.73 4.91 14.38
C SER A 68 12.34 6.32 14.18
N TYR A 69 13.07 6.54 13.09
CA TYR A 69 13.81 7.79 12.82
C TYR A 69 13.16 8.69 11.77
N VAL A 70 11.91 8.40 11.36
CA VAL A 70 11.21 9.21 10.35
C VAL A 70 9.99 9.92 10.93
N SER A 71 9.61 11.02 10.28
CA SER A 71 8.49 11.87 10.72
C SER A 71 7.15 11.50 10.08
N TYR A 72 7.06 10.36 9.37
CA TYR A 72 5.80 9.90 8.80
C TYR A 72 4.77 9.54 9.88
N SER A 73 3.49 9.71 9.56
CA SER A 73 2.39 9.33 10.45
C SER A 73 2.26 7.82 10.58
N ASP A 74 1.71 7.35 11.70
CA ASP A 74 1.37 5.94 11.91
C ASP A 74 0.13 5.51 11.10
N LEU A 75 -0.79 6.47 10.88
CA LEU A 75 -2.01 6.30 10.12
C LEU A 75 -2.30 7.58 9.33
N ILE A 76 -2.76 7.43 8.10
CA ILE A 76 -3.24 8.52 7.26
C ILE A 76 -4.65 8.20 6.73
N GLN A 77 -5.40 9.26 6.43
CA GLN A 77 -6.69 9.20 5.77
C GLN A 77 -6.62 10.03 4.50
N PHE A 78 -7.14 9.52 3.40
CA PHE A 78 -7.19 10.23 2.12
C PHE A 78 -8.38 9.76 1.29
N LYS A 79 -8.69 10.51 0.24
CA LYS A 79 -9.80 10.20 -0.64
C LYS A 79 -9.33 9.99 -2.08
N VAL A 80 -9.88 8.98 -2.73
CA VAL A 80 -9.62 8.70 -4.16
C VAL A 80 -10.96 8.54 -4.88
N GLY A 81 -11.26 9.47 -5.78
CA GLY A 81 -12.61 9.53 -6.37
C GLY A 81 -13.67 9.73 -5.28
N ALA A 82 -14.64 8.83 -5.22
CA ALA A 82 -15.70 8.85 -4.21
C ALA A 82 -15.39 7.96 -2.97
N ALA A 83 -14.28 7.22 -2.96
CA ALA A 83 -13.92 6.30 -1.88
C ALA A 83 -12.99 6.94 -0.85
N ASN A 84 -13.25 6.70 0.43
CA ASN A 84 -12.39 7.06 1.56
C ASN A 84 -11.43 5.90 1.87
N PHE A 85 -10.18 6.22 2.10
CA PHE A 85 -9.12 5.29 2.43
C PHE A 85 -8.52 5.61 3.80
N ILE A 86 -8.17 4.56 4.54
CA ILE A 86 -7.17 4.64 5.60
C ILE A 86 -5.96 3.80 5.22
N ALA A 87 -4.78 4.23 5.65
CA ALA A 87 -3.55 3.47 5.49
C ALA A 87 -2.69 3.55 6.74
N CYS A 88 -2.20 2.40 7.17
CA CYS A 88 -1.28 2.27 8.30
C CYS A 88 -0.33 1.09 8.07
N HIS A 89 0.75 1.01 8.85
CA HIS A 89 1.57 -0.21 8.80
C HIS A 89 0.85 -1.41 9.49
N GLY A 90 0.10 -1.16 10.55
CA GLY A 90 -0.71 -2.18 11.23
C GLY A 90 -0.13 -2.68 12.56
N HIS A 91 1.15 -2.42 12.87
CA HIS A 91 1.79 -2.86 14.12
C HIS A 91 1.08 -2.35 15.38
N ARG A 92 0.58 -1.10 15.37
CA ARG A 92 -0.19 -0.52 16.48
C ARG A 92 -1.61 -1.08 16.59
N HIS A 93 -2.13 -1.62 15.51
CA HIS A 93 -3.46 -2.22 15.45
C HIS A 93 -3.47 -3.72 15.75
N GLY A 94 -2.28 -4.33 15.93
CA GLY A 94 -2.16 -5.75 16.26
C GLY A 94 -2.60 -6.68 15.13
N VAL A 95 -2.44 -6.26 13.87
CA VAL A 95 -2.95 -6.97 12.68
C VAL A 95 -2.36 -8.39 12.48
N LYS A 96 -1.30 -8.75 13.23
CA LYS A 96 -0.80 -10.13 13.28
C LYS A 96 -1.71 -11.07 14.07
N MET A 97 -2.55 -10.52 14.94
CA MET A 97 -3.50 -11.30 15.75
C MET A 97 -4.89 -11.32 15.09
N ASN A 98 -5.43 -10.15 14.77
CA ASN A 98 -6.71 -9.96 14.09
C ASN A 98 -6.81 -8.53 13.51
N LEU A 99 -7.91 -8.22 12.84
CA LEU A 99 -8.15 -6.92 12.25
C LEU A 99 -9.09 -6.03 13.08
N ASP A 100 -9.54 -6.46 14.27
CA ASP A 100 -10.60 -5.80 15.04
C ASP A 100 -10.32 -4.32 15.33
N ARG A 101 -9.07 -3.98 15.70
CA ARG A 101 -8.70 -2.58 15.96
C ARG A 101 -8.63 -1.73 14.69
N LEU A 102 -8.15 -2.32 13.60
CA LEU A 102 -8.11 -1.62 12.31
C LEU A 102 -9.52 -1.44 11.75
N GLU A 103 -10.43 -2.37 12.02
CA GLU A 103 -11.85 -2.26 11.67
C GLU A 103 -12.51 -1.07 12.39
N ILE A 104 -12.24 -0.89 13.70
CA ILE A 104 -12.76 0.27 14.46
C ILE A 104 -12.27 1.58 13.81
N GLU A 105 -11.01 1.67 13.42
CA GLU A 105 -10.46 2.84 12.73
C GLU A 105 -11.13 3.05 11.37
N ALA A 106 -11.33 1.98 10.60
CA ALA A 106 -11.96 2.05 9.29
C ALA A 106 -13.41 2.54 9.37
N VAL A 107 -14.17 2.01 10.35
CA VAL A 107 -15.55 2.45 10.60
C VAL A 107 -15.59 3.92 11.03
N SER A 108 -14.71 4.33 11.96
CA SER A 108 -14.62 5.73 12.42
C SER A 108 -14.27 6.71 11.31
N ALA A 109 -13.49 6.27 10.33
CA ALA A 109 -13.09 7.06 9.16
C ALA A 109 -14.09 6.96 7.98
N GLU A 110 -15.18 6.20 8.12
CA GLU A 110 -16.10 5.88 7.03
C GLU A 110 -15.36 5.35 5.78
N ALA A 111 -14.30 4.55 6.01
CA ALA A 111 -13.42 4.07 4.95
C ALA A 111 -14.05 2.91 4.16
N GLN A 112 -13.94 2.98 2.83
CA GLN A 112 -14.24 1.87 1.93
C GLN A 112 -13.03 0.96 1.72
N VAL A 113 -11.80 1.46 2.02
CA VAL A 113 -10.56 0.71 1.90
C VAL A 113 -9.65 0.97 3.11
N ALA A 114 -9.15 -0.10 3.70
CA ALA A 114 -8.11 -0.08 4.74
C ALA A 114 -6.85 -0.79 4.24
N LEU A 115 -5.79 -0.03 4.03
CA LEU A 115 -4.49 -0.54 3.59
C LEU A 115 -3.59 -0.81 4.80
N TYR A 116 -2.96 -1.99 4.85
CA TYR A 116 -2.04 -2.33 5.94
C TYR A 116 -0.91 -3.27 5.49
N GLY A 117 0.21 -3.29 6.19
CA GLY A 117 1.37 -4.15 5.96
C GLY A 117 1.67 -5.06 7.15
N HIS A 118 2.93 -5.08 7.59
CA HIS A 118 3.43 -5.70 8.82
C HIS A 118 3.37 -7.23 8.89
N THR A 119 2.36 -7.88 8.35
CA THR A 119 2.25 -9.35 8.40
C THR A 119 3.14 -10.04 7.39
N HIS A 120 3.56 -9.34 6.34
CA HIS A 120 4.22 -9.84 5.14
C HIS A 120 3.38 -10.86 4.34
N ILE A 121 2.11 -11.03 4.70
CA ILE A 121 1.19 -11.95 4.06
C ILE A 121 0.18 -11.15 3.26
N ALA A 122 0.21 -11.33 1.95
CA ALA A 122 -0.75 -10.69 1.06
C ALA A 122 -2.17 -11.19 1.37
N SER A 123 -3.10 -10.26 1.52
CA SER A 123 -4.50 -10.59 1.78
C SER A 123 -5.44 -9.50 1.27
N ILE A 124 -6.62 -9.93 0.83
CA ILE A 124 -7.74 -9.07 0.48
C ILE A 124 -8.98 -9.66 1.14
N THR A 125 -9.59 -8.91 2.05
CA THR A 125 -10.74 -9.38 2.83
C THR A 125 -11.77 -8.26 2.94
N ASN A 126 -13.05 -8.59 2.77
CA ASN A 126 -14.13 -7.64 2.90
C ASN A 126 -14.83 -7.82 4.25
N TYR A 127 -14.87 -6.77 5.07
CA TYR A 127 -15.61 -6.69 6.32
C TYR A 127 -16.45 -5.42 6.35
N PHE A 128 -17.73 -5.53 6.68
CA PHE A 128 -18.65 -4.38 6.92
C PHE A 128 -18.54 -3.27 5.85
N ASN A 129 -18.54 -3.67 4.57
CA ASN A 129 -18.39 -2.77 3.41
C ASN A 129 -17.04 -2.04 3.32
N CYS A 130 -16.03 -2.46 4.06
CA CYS A 130 -14.65 -2.00 3.93
C CYS A 130 -13.77 -3.13 3.40
N LEU A 131 -12.95 -2.81 2.40
CA LEU A 131 -11.99 -3.73 1.80
C LEU A 131 -10.64 -3.57 2.51
N PHE A 132 -10.23 -4.59 3.26
CA PHE A 132 -8.93 -4.67 3.93
C PHE A 132 -7.92 -5.28 2.99
N VAL A 133 -6.83 -4.55 2.69
CA VAL A 133 -5.84 -4.95 1.70
C VAL A 133 -4.44 -4.90 2.29
N ASN A 134 -3.76 -6.03 2.25
CA ASN A 134 -2.33 -6.14 2.53
C ASN A 134 -1.62 -6.55 1.23
N PRO A 135 -0.65 -5.75 0.74
CA PRO A 135 0.05 -6.05 -0.52
C PRO A 135 1.03 -7.22 -0.42
N GLY A 136 1.32 -7.71 0.78
CA GLY A 136 2.45 -8.58 1.04
C GLY A 136 3.72 -7.79 1.35
N SER A 137 4.88 -8.30 0.97
CA SER A 137 6.18 -7.68 1.28
C SER A 137 7.06 -7.59 0.03
N ILE A 138 7.64 -6.42 -0.22
CA ILE A 138 8.69 -6.21 -1.22
C ILE A 138 9.90 -7.12 -0.92
N ALA A 139 10.20 -7.35 0.37
CA ALA A 139 11.28 -8.25 0.78
C ALA A 139 10.95 -9.74 0.59
N GLY A 140 9.74 -10.07 0.17
CA GLY A 140 9.31 -11.45 -0.10
C GLY A 140 10.13 -12.15 -1.19
N TRP A 141 10.12 -13.49 -1.18
CA TRP A 141 10.88 -14.32 -2.10
C TRP A 141 9.96 -15.12 -3.02
N GLY A 142 10.44 -15.34 -4.25
CA GLY A 142 9.80 -16.17 -5.26
C GLY A 142 9.02 -15.35 -6.28
N SER A 143 9.04 -15.81 -7.53
CA SER A 143 8.44 -15.11 -8.69
C SER A 143 6.93 -14.93 -8.57
N PHE A 144 6.23 -15.83 -7.89
CA PHE A 144 4.78 -15.75 -7.69
C PHE A 144 4.39 -15.03 -6.39
N ALA A 145 5.36 -14.51 -5.61
CA ALA A 145 5.05 -13.75 -4.42
C ALA A 145 4.38 -12.41 -4.81
N PRO A 146 3.26 -12.04 -4.18
CA PRO A 146 2.70 -10.71 -4.32
C PRO A 146 3.69 -9.65 -3.85
N VAL A 147 3.91 -8.63 -4.69
CA VAL A 147 4.83 -7.52 -4.42
C VAL A 147 4.12 -6.17 -4.31
N ALA A 148 2.87 -6.12 -4.78
CA ALA A 148 2.02 -4.94 -4.69
C ALA A 148 0.54 -5.35 -4.64
N ALA A 149 -0.31 -4.43 -4.21
CA ALA A 149 -1.75 -4.51 -4.42
C ALA A 149 -2.21 -3.35 -5.30
N GLU A 150 -3.09 -3.66 -6.23
CA GLU A 150 -3.79 -2.71 -7.08
C GLU A 150 -5.23 -2.58 -6.57
N ILE A 151 -5.65 -1.35 -6.32
CA ILE A 151 -7.02 -1.03 -5.95
C ILE A 151 -7.61 -0.11 -7.02
N LEU A 152 -8.76 -0.48 -7.54
CA LEU A 152 -9.51 0.31 -8.51
C LEU A 152 -10.77 0.89 -7.87
N VAL A 153 -11.02 2.17 -8.13
CA VAL A 153 -12.20 2.88 -7.68
C VAL A 153 -12.97 3.35 -8.91
N ASP A 154 -14.21 2.91 -9.07
CA ASP A 154 -15.06 3.35 -10.17
C ASP A 154 -15.69 4.74 -9.92
N ASP A 155 -16.41 5.24 -10.90
CA ASP A 155 -17.03 6.56 -10.84
C ASP A 155 -18.20 6.64 -9.82
N LYS A 156 -18.68 5.48 -9.33
CA LYS A 156 -19.68 5.35 -8.27
C LYS A 156 -19.08 5.15 -6.90
N GLY A 157 -17.73 5.05 -6.81
CA GLY A 157 -17.01 4.79 -5.56
C GLY A 157 -16.96 3.31 -5.17
N GLN A 158 -17.34 2.39 -6.06
CA GLN A 158 -17.16 0.97 -5.81
C GLN A 158 -15.67 0.62 -5.95
N VAL A 159 -15.21 -0.22 -5.02
CA VAL A 159 -13.81 -0.60 -4.93
C VAL A 159 -13.62 -2.08 -5.26
N SER A 160 -12.53 -2.37 -5.95
CA SER A 160 -12.03 -3.74 -6.17
C SER A 160 -10.52 -3.75 -5.98
N ALA A 161 -9.97 -4.90 -5.59
CA ALA A 161 -8.53 -5.04 -5.43
C ALA A 161 -8.04 -6.39 -5.95
N ARG A 162 -6.77 -6.42 -6.35
CA ARG A 162 -6.03 -7.65 -6.67
C ARG A 162 -4.58 -7.50 -6.24
N HIS A 163 -3.90 -8.61 -6.08
CA HIS A 163 -2.44 -8.61 -5.94
C HIS A 163 -1.77 -8.60 -7.31
N ILE A 164 -0.58 -8.02 -7.35
CA ILE A 164 0.36 -8.07 -8.47
C ILE A 164 1.56 -8.89 -8.00
N THR A 165 1.93 -9.91 -8.77
CA THR A 165 3.08 -10.77 -8.45
C THR A 165 4.35 -10.28 -9.12
N ALA A 166 5.51 -10.73 -8.63
CA ALA A 166 6.80 -10.41 -9.23
C ALA A 166 6.87 -10.87 -10.69
N ASP A 167 6.35 -12.06 -11.01
CA ASP A 167 6.30 -12.61 -12.37
C ASP A 167 5.49 -11.74 -13.34
N GLU A 168 4.35 -11.18 -12.89
CA GLU A 168 3.53 -10.28 -13.72
C GLU A 168 4.28 -9.01 -14.15
N VAL A 169 5.29 -8.59 -13.39
CA VAL A 169 6.10 -7.39 -13.65
C VAL A 169 7.52 -7.72 -14.12
N GLY A 170 7.81 -8.98 -14.40
CA GLY A 170 9.08 -9.44 -14.96
C GLY A 170 10.25 -9.43 -13.98
N LEU A 171 9.99 -9.63 -12.68
CA LEU A 171 10.97 -9.59 -11.58
C LEU A 171 11.17 -10.92 -10.89
#